data_4d5885d11c67d78b5b168f1ae69de52b
#
_entry.id   4d5885d11c67d78b5b168f1ae69de52b
#
_cell.length_a   1.000
_cell.length_b   1.000
_cell.length_c   1.000
_cell.angle_alpha   90.00
_cell.angle_beta   90.00
_cell.angle_gamma   90.00
#
_symmetry.space_group_name_H-M   'P 1'
#
loop_
_entity.id
_entity.type
_entity.pdbx_description
1 polymer ?
#
loop_
_entity_poly.entity_id
_entity_poly.type
_entity_poly.pdbx_seq_one_letter_code
_entity_poly.pdbx_strand_id
1 'polypeptide(L)'
;MTLKLNRLATLAALLLALVCASGCETVFDALGMTEGKNQVDPSVAATYFDGPKIRPGVALSISVTAVGQPNREAKQYFVDAEGCITMELVGTIKCNGLTLVELQQKVVEAYKEYYLDPSVTAVFVYQAGQNMVSPWGTVKVLGEVGKPGPVDVPSTMDLTVLRALQLAGGVTSIADKRRVRVTRCDKDGKQTQTRVDLVEIGEQGRPDLDMVLKAGDVVWVPMSWY
;
A
#
# COMPACT_ATOMS: atom_id res chain seq x y z
N MET A 1 -31.82 62.58 -19.70
CA MET A 1 -30.82 61.60 -20.14
C MET A 1 -30.47 60.51 -19.07
N THR A 2 -31.23 60.52 -17.98
CA THR A 2 -30.97 59.64 -16.80
C THR A 2 -31.84 58.37 -16.74
N LEU A 3 -32.94 58.29 -17.49
CA LEU A 3 -33.85 57.12 -17.43
C LEU A 3 -33.40 55.91 -18.25
N LYS A 4 -32.51 56.08 -19.23
CA LYS A 4 -31.99 54.91 -20.05
C LYS A 4 -30.85 54.17 -19.38
N LEU A 5 -30.11 54.83 -18.47
CA LEU A 5 -28.98 54.24 -17.80
C LEU A 5 -29.41 53.24 -16.70
N ASN A 6 -30.56 53.53 -16.02
CA ASN A 6 -31.09 52.65 -14.98
C ASN A 6 -31.66 51.30 -15.52
N ARG A 7 -32.20 51.32 -16.75
CA ARG A 7 -32.74 50.08 -17.37
C ARG A 7 -31.66 49.12 -17.88
N LEU A 8 -30.48 49.64 -18.24
CA LEU A 8 -29.33 48.79 -18.61
C LEU A 8 -28.67 48.19 -17.36
N ALA A 9 -28.60 48.91 -16.29
CA ALA A 9 -28.05 48.39 -15.02
C ALA A 9 -28.95 47.32 -14.39
N THR A 10 -30.28 47.44 -14.48
CA THR A 10 -31.21 46.42 -13.98
C THR A 10 -31.22 45.18 -14.86
N LEU A 11 -31.07 45.32 -16.22
CA LEU A 11 -30.94 44.17 -17.10
C LEU A 11 -29.64 43.40 -16.91
N ALA A 12 -28.52 44.10 -16.66
CA ALA A 12 -27.23 43.46 -16.34
C ALA A 12 -27.28 42.73 -15.01
N ALA A 13 -27.91 43.27 -13.98
CA ALA A 13 -28.10 42.63 -12.68
C ALA A 13 -29.01 41.40 -12.76
N LEU A 14 -30.05 41.43 -13.61
CA LEU A 14 -30.93 40.28 -13.81
C LEU A 14 -30.24 39.14 -14.59
N LEU A 15 -29.37 39.47 -15.56
CA LEU A 15 -28.56 38.49 -16.28
C LEU A 15 -27.50 37.85 -15.38
N LEU A 16 -26.90 38.61 -14.46
CA LEU A 16 -25.93 38.07 -13.50
C LEU A 16 -26.59 37.15 -12.45
N ALA A 17 -27.85 37.46 -12.07
CA ALA A 17 -28.59 36.62 -11.13
C ALA A 17 -29.07 35.31 -11.75
N LEU A 18 -29.33 35.28 -13.10
CA LEU A 18 -29.70 34.05 -13.81
C LEU A 18 -28.52 33.08 -13.97
N VAL A 19 -27.30 33.59 -14.06
CA VAL A 19 -26.07 32.77 -14.16
C VAL A 19 -25.69 32.14 -12.81
N CYS A 20 -26.09 32.75 -11.71
CA CYS A 20 -25.87 32.17 -10.38
C CYS A 20 -26.89 31.11 -9.95
N ALA A 21 -28.04 31.03 -10.63
CA ALA A 21 -29.11 30.07 -10.29
C ALA A 21 -29.07 28.77 -11.11
N SER A 22 -28.36 28.75 -12.22
CA SER A 22 -28.01 27.51 -12.94
C SER A 22 -26.64 27.07 -12.50
N GLY A 23 -26.60 26.01 -11.67
CA GLY A 23 -25.39 25.47 -11.06
C GLY A 23 -24.24 25.34 -12.03
N CYS A 24 -23.05 25.48 -11.52
CA CYS A 24 -21.75 25.53 -12.20
C CYS A 24 -21.40 24.30 -13.08
N GLU A 25 -22.32 23.36 -13.25
CA GLU A 25 -22.11 22.12 -14.02
C GLU A 25 -22.29 22.28 -15.55
N THR A 26 -23.03 23.28 -16.01
CA THR A 26 -23.36 23.38 -17.45
C THR A 26 -22.34 24.19 -18.27
N VAL A 27 -21.43 24.92 -17.64
CA VAL A 27 -20.44 25.74 -18.36
C VAL A 27 -19.19 24.92 -18.72
N PHE A 28 -18.87 23.86 -17.95
CA PHE A 28 -17.74 22.97 -18.22
C PHE A 28 -18.00 22.03 -19.42
N ASP A 29 -19.23 21.59 -19.62
CA ASP A 29 -19.60 20.74 -20.75
C ASP A 29 -19.53 21.49 -22.10
N ALA A 30 -19.76 22.79 -22.10
CA ALA A 30 -19.73 23.62 -23.32
C ALA A 30 -18.32 23.90 -23.83
N LEU A 31 -17.29 23.71 -23.02
CA LEU A 31 -15.87 23.93 -23.36
C LEU A 31 -15.12 22.66 -23.79
N GLY A 32 -15.81 21.51 -23.87
CA GLY A 32 -15.21 20.25 -24.31
C GLY A 32 -14.09 19.73 -23.40
N MET A 33 -13.98 20.27 -22.19
CA MET A 33 -13.10 19.75 -21.15
C MET A 33 -13.82 18.61 -20.44
N THR A 34 -13.93 17.46 -21.09
CA THR A 34 -14.24 16.23 -20.38
C THR A 34 -13.08 15.98 -19.42
N GLU A 35 -13.27 16.28 -18.13
CA GLU A 35 -12.49 15.62 -17.08
C GLU A 35 -12.62 14.12 -17.36
N GLY A 36 -11.51 13.52 -17.77
CA GLY A 36 -11.42 12.07 -17.80
C GLY A 36 -11.78 11.61 -16.40
N LYS A 37 -13.02 11.16 -16.22
CA LYS A 37 -13.43 10.42 -15.03
C LYS A 37 -12.60 9.15 -15.03
N ASN A 38 -11.38 9.26 -14.53
CA ASN A 38 -10.69 8.12 -13.94
C ASN A 38 -11.49 7.74 -12.68
N GLN A 39 -12.69 7.24 -12.92
CA GLN A 39 -13.46 6.58 -11.91
C GLN A 39 -12.76 5.25 -11.71
N VAL A 40 -11.72 5.28 -10.87
CA VAL A 40 -11.11 4.07 -10.31
C VAL A 40 -12.27 3.36 -9.64
N ASP A 41 -12.61 2.19 -10.18
CA ASP A 41 -13.66 1.34 -9.63
C ASP A 41 -13.41 1.18 -8.12
N PRO A 42 -14.38 1.54 -7.24
CA PRO A 42 -14.18 1.45 -5.79
C PRO A 42 -13.77 0.05 -5.33
N SER A 43 -14.12 -0.99 -6.08
CA SER A 43 -13.71 -2.37 -5.81
C SER A 43 -12.21 -2.59 -6.07
N VAL A 44 -11.64 -1.93 -7.08
CA VAL A 44 -10.20 -1.96 -7.39
C VAL A 44 -9.42 -1.11 -6.40
N ALA A 45 -9.95 0.06 -6.00
CA ALA A 45 -9.36 0.89 -4.97
C ALA A 45 -9.30 0.16 -3.62
N ALA A 46 -10.34 -0.56 -3.23
CA ALA A 46 -10.39 -1.35 -1.99
C ALA A 46 -9.31 -2.45 -1.95
N THR A 47 -8.98 -3.06 -3.10
CA THR A 47 -7.94 -4.10 -3.20
C THR A 47 -6.52 -3.53 -3.07
N TYR A 48 -6.30 -2.26 -3.48
CA TYR A 48 -4.99 -1.59 -3.38
C TYR A 48 -4.76 -0.87 -2.04
N PHE A 49 -5.80 -0.62 -1.25
CA PHE A 49 -5.74 0.12 0.02
C PHE A 49 -5.95 -0.73 1.26
N ASP A 50 -5.90 -2.05 1.14
CA ASP A 50 -5.72 -2.89 2.32
C ASP A 50 -4.30 -2.61 2.84
N GLY A 51 -4.21 -1.75 3.87
CA GLY A 51 -2.94 -1.26 4.42
C GLY A 51 -2.02 -2.43 4.82
N PRO A 52 -0.74 -2.16 5.08
CA PRO A 52 0.21 -3.20 5.44
C PRO A 52 -0.27 -3.98 6.66
N LYS A 53 -0.35 -5.31 6.51
CA LYS A 53 -0.78 -6.22 7.57
C LYS A 53 0.37 -6.57 8.51
N ILE A 54 0.06 -6.62 9.79
CA ILE A 54 1.01 -7.00 10.84
C ILE A 54 1.33 -8.48 10.71
N ARG A 55 2.63 -8.81 10.78
CA ARG A 55 3.15 -10.18 10.70
C ARG A 55 4.10 -10.44 11.88
N PRO A 56 4.34 -11.70 12.26
CA PRO A 56 5.34 -12.04 13.27
C PRO A 56 6.71 -11.44 12.97
N GLY A 57 7.43 -10.97 14.00
CA GLY A 57 8.75 -10.35 13.90
C GLY A 57 8.73 -8.85 13.55
N VAL A 58 7.57 -8.24 13.28
CA VAL A 58 7.46 -6.80 13.10
C VAL A 58 7.67 -6.08 14.43
N ALA A 59 8.39 -4.95 14.38
CA ALA A 59 8.47 -4.01 15.50
C ALA A 59 7.41 -2.91 15.33
N LEU A 60 6.66 -2.66 16.38
CA LEU A 60 5.63 -1.65 16.48
C LEU A 60 5.97 -0.65 17.57
N SER A 61 5.84 0.64 17.31
CA SER A 61 5.90 1.66 18.35
C SER A 61 4.48 2.05 18.71
N ILE A 62 4.08 1.83 19.95
CA ILE A 62 2.73 2.07 20.43
C ILE A 62 2.78 3.04 21.61
N SER A 63 2.01 4.12 21.54
CA SER A 63 1.75 5.01 22.66
C SER A 63 0.28 4.99 23.04
N VAL A 64 0.02 4.95 24.32
CA VAL A 64 -1.34 5.00 24.90
C VAL A 64 -1.45 6.24 25.76
N THR A 65 -2.39 7.12 25.43
CA THR A 65 -2.70 8.33 26.19
C THR A 65 -4.12 8.24 26.72
N ALA A 66 -4.35 8.78 27.91
CA ALA A 66 -5.69 8.82 28.52
C ALA A 66 -5.88 10.13 29.28
N VAL A 67 -7.13 10.54 29.47
CA VAL A 67 -7.48 11.74 30.19
C VAL A 67 -6.96 11.68 31.64
N GLY A 68 -6.24 12.72 32.08
CA GLY A 68 -5.69 12.80 33.44
C GLY A 68 -4.40 12.01 33.68
N GLN A 69 -3.85 11.37 32.66
CA GLN A 69 -2.56 10.68 32.76
C GLN A 69 -1.47 11.47 32.04
N PRO A 70 -0.21 11.45 32.55
CA PRO A 70 0.91 12.05 31.83
C PRO A 70 1.08 11.33 30.49
N ASN A 71 1.44 12.11 29.46
CA ASN A 71 1.71 11.55 28.13
C ASN A 71 2.81 10.51 28.25
N ARG A 72 2.49 9.22 28.01
CA ARG A 72 3.47 8.15 28.06
C ARG A 72 4.26 8.14 26.76
N GLU A 73 5.57 7.99 26.88
CA GLU A 73 6.43 7.80 25.71
C GLU A 73 6.01 6.55 24.93
N ALA A 74 6.15 6.62 23.61
CA ALA A 74 5.89 5.48 22.76
C ALA A 74 6.86 4.33 23.09
N LYS A 75 6.31 3.16 23.42
CA LYS A 75 7.08 1.95 23.67
C LYS A 75 7.17 1.08 22.43
N GLN A 76 8.29 0.42 22.26
CA GLN A 76 8.50 -0.53 21.17
C GLN A 76 8.07 -1.93 21.61
N TYR A 77 7.24 -2.55 20.79
CA TYR A 77 6.75 -3.91 20.96
C TYR A 77 7.13 -4.76 19.75
N PHE A 78 7.53 -5.99 19.98
CA PHE A 78 7.83 -6.95 18.93
C PHE A 78 6.68 -7.96 18.84
N VAL A 79 6.24 -8.22 17.62
CA VAL A 79 5.25 -9.25 17.35
C VAL A 79 5.94 -10.61 17.44
N ASP A 80 5.49 -11.48 18.35
CA ASP A 80 6.05 -12.82 18.56
C ASP A 80 5.73 -13.79 17.40
N ALA A 81 6.23 -15.02 17.49
CA ALA A 81 6.02 -16.06 16.47
C ALA A 81 4.54 -16.46 16.33
N GLU A 82 3.76 -16.34 17.39
CA GLU A 82 2.33 -16.61 17.44
C GLU A 82 1.50 -15.45 16.87
N GLY A 83 2.15 -14.32 16.55
CA GLY A 83 1.53 -13.12 16.02
C GLY A 83 0.83 -12.29 17.08
N CYS A 84 1.38 -12.26 18.29
CA CYS A 84 0.86 -11.51 19.42
C CYS A 84 1.86 -10.44 19.88
N ILE A 85 1.37 -9.44 20.60
CA ILE A 85 2.16 -8.47 21.36
C ILE A 85 1.75 -8.53 22.83
N THR A 86 2.71 -8.39 23.75
CA THR A 86 2.43 -8.31 25.18
C THR A 86 2.54 -6.88 25.65
N MET A 87 1.44 -6.34 26.14
CA MET A 87 1.34 -4.96 26.63
C MET A 87 1.09 -4.92 28.14
N GLU A 88 1.55 -3.84 28.76
CA GLU A 88 1.30 -3.62 30.19
C GLU A 88 -0.21 -3.48 30.47
N LEU A 89 -0.69 -4.00 31.58
CA LEU A 89 -2.06 -4.02 32.08
C LEU A 89 -3.01 -4.96 31.32
N VAL A 90 -3.00 -4.94 30.00
CA VAL A 90 -3.93 -5.69 29.15
C VAL A 90 -3.42 -7.06 28.72
N GLY A 91 -2.11 -7.34 28.97
CA GLY A 91 -1.50 -8.63 28.65
C GLY A 91 -1.30 -8.85 27.15
N THR A 92 -1.57 -10.04 26.66
CA THR A 92 -1.28 -10.49 25.30
C THR A 92 -2.42 -10.17 24.34
N ILE A 93 -2.12 -9.44 23.24
CA ILE A 93 -3.08 -9.06 22.21
C ILE A 93 -2.67 -9.71 20.89
N LYS A 94 -3.57 -10.51 20.30
CA LYS A 94 -3.35 -11.10 18.96
C LYS A 94 -3.53 -10.03 17.87
N CYS A 95 -2.46 -9.82 17.09
CA CYS A 95 -2.39 -8.77 16.07
C CYS A 95 -2.01 -9.27 14.67
N ASN A 96 -1.62 -10.53 14.51
CA ASN A 96 -1.28 -11.09 13.20
C ASN A 96 -2.43 -10.96 12.19
N GLY A 97 -2.11 -10.46 11.00
CA GLY A 97 -3.05 -10.25 9.90
C GLY A 97 -3.91 -9.00 10.02
N LEU A 98 -3.83 -8.26 11.13
CA LEU A 98 -4.51 -6.99 11.32
C LEU A 98 -3.76 -5.84 10.64
N THR A 99 -4.48 -4.82 10.25
CA THR A 99 -3.93 -3.50 9.92
C THR A 99 -3.59 -2.72 11.19
N LEU A 100 -2.84 -1.63 11.07
CA LEU A 100 -2.55 -0.76 12.23
C LEU A 100 -3.82 -0.16 12.83
N VAL A 101 -4.81 0.17 12.00
CA VAL A 101 -6.09 0.74 12.45
C VAL A 101 -6.87 -0.27 13.28
N GLU A 102 -6.97 -1.52 12.82
CA GLU A 102 -7.64 -2.60 13.55
C GLU A 102 -6.92 -2.92 14.87
N LEU A 103 -5.57 -2.87 14.86
CA LEU A 103 -4.79 -3.02 16.09
C LEU A 103 -5.08 -1.88 17.07
N GLN A 104 -5.08 -0.62 16.62
CA GLN A 104 -5.39 0.53 17.46
C GLN A 104 -6.77 0.37 18.11
N GLN A 105 -7.78 -0.02 17.36
CA GLN A 105 -9.14 -0.25 17.88
C GLN A 105 -9.15 -1.34 18.95
N LYS A 106 -8.49 -2.47 18.70
CA LYS A 106 -8.36 -3.56 19.69
C LYS A 106 -7.66 -3.11 20.98
N VAL A 107 -6.58 -2.36 20.85
CA VAL A 107 -5.83 -1.84 21.98
C VAL A 107 -6.68 -0.84 22.76
N VAL A 108 -7.38 0.08 22.09
CA VAL A 108 -8.31 1.02 22.74
C VAL A 108 -9.37 0.24 23.52
N GLU A 109 -9.98 -0.78 22.92
CA GLU A 109 -11.03 -1.59 23.57
C GLU A 109 -10.48 -2.27 24.84
N ALA A 110 -9.29 -2.86 24.77
CA ALA A 110 -8.66 -3.51 25.92
C ALA A 110 -8.28 -2.52 27.03
N TYR A 111 -7.91 -1.29 26.70
CA TYR A 111 -7.56 -0.28 27.70
C TYR A 111 -8.74 0.48 28.30
N LYS A 112 -9.95 0.40 27.73
CA LYS A 112 -11.18 1.01 28.31
C LYS A 112 -11.49 0.52 29.72
N GLU A 113 -11.04 -0.68 30.05
CA GLU A 113 -11.21 -1.28 31.39
C GLU A 113 -10.32 -0.58 32.45
N TYR A 114 -9.20 0.02 32.02
CA TYR A 114 -8.20 0.62 32.90
C TYR A 114 -8.13 2.15 32.83
N TYR A 115 -8.56 2.73 31.70
CA TYR A 115 -8.45 4.17 31.46
C TYR A 115 -9.75 4.75 30.94
N LEU A 116 -10.01 5.99 31.35
CA LEU A 116 -11.09 6.78 30.81
C LEU A 116 -10.67 7.39 29.49
N ASP A 117 -11.43 7.11 28.42
CA ASP A 117 -11.22 7.62 27.06
C ASP A 117 -9.78 7.44 26.55
N PRO A 118 -9.27 6.18 26.43
CA PRO A 118 -7.92 5.93 25.96
C PRO A 118 -7.79 6.22 24.47
N SER A 119 -6.72 6.90 24.10
CA SER A 119 -6.31 7.12 22.70
C SER A 119 -5.01 6.38 22.44
N VAL A 120 -4.93 5.67 21.31
CA VAL A 120 -3.81 4.81 20.94
C VAL A 120 -3.25 5.24 19.60
N THR A 121 -1.94 5.45 19.55
CA THR A 121 -1.19 5.64 18.31
C THR A 121 -0.25 4.45 18.12
N ALA A 122 -0.36 3.75 16.99
CA ALA A 122 0.54 2.66 16.62
C ALA A 122 1.18 2.96 15.26
N VAL A 123 2.49 2.75 15.15
CA VAL A 123 3.26 2.91 13.92
C VAL A 123 4.24 1.75 13.74
N PHE A 124 4.51 1.36 12.50
CA PHE A 124 5.59 0.42 12.21
C PHE A 124 6.95 1.07 12.50
N VAL A 125 7.81 0.34 13.21
CA VAL A 125 9.21 0.75 13.38
C VAL A 125 10.02 0.15 12.24
N TYR A 126 10.52 1.01 11.36
CA TYR A 126 11.42 0.62 10.29
C TYR A 126 12.86 0.97 10.71
N GLN A 127 13.71 -0.03 10.85
CA GLN A 127 15.14 0.17 11.10
C GLN A 127 15.88 0.04 9.76
N ALA A 128 16.11 1.17 9.09
CA ALA A 128 16.97 1.22 7.91
C ALA A 128 18.42 0.99 8.34
N GLY A 129 19.11 0.02 7.71
CA GLY A 129 20.57 -0.09 7.80
C GLY A 129 21.16 -1.17 8.69
N GLN A 130 20.38 -2.05 9.27
CA GLN A 130 20.93 -3.29 9.82
C GLN A 130 20.94 -4.37 8.73
N ASN A 131 22.12 -4.99 8.51
CA ASN A 131 22.30 -6.17 7.65
C ASN A 131 21.60 -7.40 8.25
N MET A 132 20.35 -7.26 8.62
CA MET A 132 19.56 -8.37 9.12
C MET A 132 18.90 -9.03 7.91
N VAL A 133 19.22 -10.29 7.68
CA VAL A 133 18.48 -11.16 6.78
C VAL A 133 17.02 -11.11 7.21
N SER A 134 16.13 -10.81 6.25
CA SER A 134 14.70 -10.75 6.57
C SER A 134 14.25 -12.03 7.26
N PRO A 135 13.61 -11.97 8.45
CA PRO A 135 13.10 -13.17 9.13
C PRO A 135 12.04 -13.89 8.28
N TRP A 136 11.47 -13.21 7.28
CA TRP A 136 10.52 -13.80 6.31
C TRP A 136 11.22 -14.46 5.14
N GLY A 137 12.56 -14.47 5.12
CA GLY A 137 13.38 -15.07 4.09
C GLY A 137 13.65 -14.15 2.91
N THR A 138 14.31 -14.70 1.89
CA THR A 138 14.75 -13.99 0.69
C THR A 138 14.25 -14.69 -0.58
N VAL A 139 14.11 -13.91 -1.64
CA VAL A 139 13.89 -14.38 -3.02
C VAL A 139 15.17 -14.09 -3.81
N LYS A 140 15.61 -15.03 -4.65
CA LYS A 140 16.77 -14.82 -5.52
C LYS A 140 16.33 -14.26 -6.86
N VAL A 141 16.85 -13.11 -7.25
CA VAL A 141 16.61 -12.50 -8.56
C VAL A 141 17.89 -12.61 -9.39
N LEU A 142 17.80 -13.26 -10.55
CA LEU A 142 18.93 -13.60 -11.40
C LEU A 142 18.64 -13.24 -12.86
N GLY A 143 19.70 -13.13 -13.67
CA GLY A 143 19.61 -12.85 -15.10
C GLY A 143 19.69 -11.37 -15.43
N GLU A 144 18.94 -10.92 -16.42
CA GLU A 144 19.02 -9.57 -17.00
C GLU A 144 18.28 -8.53 -16.14
N VAL A 145 18.84 -8.23 -14.95
CA VAL A 145 18.38 -7.22 -13.99
C VAL A 145 19.53 -6.31 -13.58
N GLY A 146 19.21 -5.12 -13.09
CA GLY A 146 20.21 -4.14 -12.71
C GLY A 146 21.16 -4.60 -11.60
N LYS A 147 20.65 -5.35 -10.61
CA LYS A 147 21.42 -5.88 -9.47
C LYS A 147 20.97 -7.31 -9.16
N PRO A 148 21.55 -8.33 -9.82
CA PRO A 148 21.26 -9.72 -9.49
C PRO A 148 21.66 -10.04 -8.06
N GLY A 149 20.81 -10.77 -7.34
CA GLY A 149 21.09 -11.14 -5.96
C GLY A 149 19.86 -11.51 -5.14
N PRO A 150 20.03 -11.68 -3.83
CA PRO A 150 18.91 -11.90 -2.91
C PRO A 150 18.13 -10.60 -2.71
N VAL A 151 16.82 -10.71 -2.69
CA VAL A 151 15.86 -9.65 -2.34
C VAL A 151 15.09 -10.10 -1.11
N ASP A 152 15.08 -9.28 -0.08
CA ASP A 152 14.38 -9.59 1.17
C ASP A 152 12.85 -9.54 0.98
N VAL A 153 12.17 -10.54 1.54
CA VAL A 153 10.71 -10.51 1.61
C VAL A 153 10.31 -9.49 2.68
N PRO A 154 9.52 -8.46 2.34
CA PRO A 154 9.12 -7.44 3.31
C PRO A 154 8.09 -7.99 4.31
N SER A 155 8.14 -7.46 5.54
CA SER A 155 7.25 -7.87 6.64
C SER A 155 5.82 -7.37 6.48
N THR A 156 5.64 -6.22 5.84
CA THR A 156 4.38 -5.45 5.88
C THR A 156 3.52 -5.61 4.64
N MET A 157 4.06 -6.18 3.56
CA MET A 157 3.34 -6.34 2.30
C MET A 157 3.83 -7.57 1.54
N ASP A 158 3.04 -8.03 0.59
CA ASP A 158 3.43 -9.13 -0.27
C ASP A 158 4.49 -8.70 -1.29
N LEU A 159 5.48 -9.55 -1.50
CA LEU A 159 6.50 -9.36 -2.51
C LEU A 159 6.01 -9.97 -3.82
N THR A 160 5.69 -9.15 -4.80
CA THR A 160 5.33 -9.61 -6.14
C THR A 160 6.54 -9.67 -7.06
N VAL A 161 6.40 -10.33 -8.22
CA VAL A 161 7.49 -10.43 -9.22
C VAL A 161 7.92 -9.03 -9.68
N LEU A 162 6.96 -8.16 -10.02
CA LEU A 162 7.28 -6.81 -10.48
C LEU A 162 8.04 -6.02 -9.41
N ARG A 163 7.61 -6.12 -8.16
CA ARG A 163 8.26 -5.45 -7.04
C ARG A 163 9.66 -6.00 -6.74
N ALA A 164 9.85 -7.32 -6.80
CA ALA A 164 11.15 -7.93 -6.62
C ALA A 164 12.14 -7.45 -7.70
N LEU A 165 11.68 -7.36 -8.94
CA LEU A 165 12.49 -6.82 -10.03
C LEU A 165 12.81 -5.34 -9.85
N GLN A 166 11.88 -4.52 -9.36
CA GLN A 166 12.14 -3.11 -9.02
C GLN A 166 13.23 -2.99 -7.94
N LEU A 167 13.16 -3.79 -6.89
CA LEU A 167 14.17 -3.82 -5.82
C LEU A 167 15.53 -4.30 -6.33
N ALA A 168 15.55 -5.18 -7.33
CA ALA A 168 16.75 -5.61 -8.04
C ALA A 168 17.27 -4.59 -9.08
N GLY A 169 16.79 -3.33 -9.06
CA GLY A 169 17.22 -2.26 -9.96
C GLY A 169 16.57 -2.28 -11.34
N GLY A 170 15.47 -2.98 -11.49
CA GLY A 170 14.73 -3.12 -12.75
C GLY A 170 15.33 -4.15 -13.71
N VAL A 171 14.65 -4.41 -14.81
CA VAL A 171 15.15 -5.26 -15.90
C VAL A 171 16.02 -4.45 -16.86
N THR A 172 17.05 -5.08 -17.43
CA THR A 172 17.93 -4.43 -18.42
C THR A 172 17.22 -4.20 -19.76
N SER A 173 17.80 -3.37 -20.64
CA SER A 173 17.26 -3.13 -21.98
C SER A 173 17.26 -4.35 -22.89
N ILE A 174 18.12 -5.33 -22.60
CA ILE A 174 18.24 -6.59 -23.35
C ILE A 174 17.45 -7.73 -22.74
N ALA A 175 16.72 -7.47 -21.67
CA ALA A 175 15.90 -8.48 -20.99
C ALA A 175 14.66 -8.89 -21.83
N ASP A 176 14.35 -10.17 -21.84
CA ASP A 176 13.08 -10.65 -22.37
C ASP A 176 11.99 -10.57 -21.31
N LYS A 177 11.28 -9.45 -21.34
CA LYS A 177 10.21 -9.14 -20.39
C LYS A 177 9.01 -10.09 -20.45
N ARG A 178 8.84 -10.83 -21.57
CA ARG A 178 7.71 -11.74 -21.78
C ARG A 178 7.97 -13.16 -21.27
N ARG A 179 9.22 -13.49 -20.95
CA ARG A 179 9.62 -14.85 -20.58
C ARG A 179 10.31 -14.94 -19.24
N VAL A 180 9.92 -14.08 -18.29
CA VAL A 180 10.40 -14.18 -16.91
C VAL A 180 9.90 -15.49 -16.30
N ARG A 181 10.76 -16.17 -15.57
CA ARG A 181 10.46 -17.47 -14.95
C ARG A 181 10.60 -17.38 -13.45
N VAL A 182 9.60 -17.87 -12.75
CA VAL A 182 9.63 -18.04 -11.29
C VAL A 182 9.70 -19.54 -11.01
N THR A 183 10.77 -19.97 -10.36
CA THR A 183 10.94 -21.35 -9.90
C THR A 183 10.71 -21.40 -8.41
N ARG A 184 9.75 -22.19 -7.98
CA ARG A 184 9.41 -22.47 -6.58
C ARG A 184 9.71 -23.92 -6.27
N CYS A 185 10.40 -24.16 -5.15
CA CYS A 185 10.64 -25.49 -4.63
C CYS A 185 9.71 -25.71 -3.42
N ASP A 186 8.90 -26.74 -3.47
CA ASP A 186 8.02 -27.13 -2.37
C ASP A 186 8.81 -27.89 -1.29
N LYS A 187 8.20 -28.08 -0.11
CA LYS A 187 8.81 -28.79 1.02
C LYS A 187 9.23 -30.23 0.66
N ASP A 188 8.54 -30.84 -0.30
CA ASP A 188 8.81 -32.19 -0.82
C ASP A 188 9.90 -32.22 -1.91
N GLY A 189 10.59 -31.09 -2.14
CA GLY A 189 11.62 -30.96 -3.16
C GLY A 189 11.09 -30.85 -4.61
N LYS A 190 9.79 -30.84 -4.81
CA LYS A 190 9.19 -30.67 -6.14
C LYS A 190 9.33 -29.23 -6.62
N GLN A 191 9.94 -29.07 -7.78
CA GLN A 191 10.09 -27.77 -8.43
C GLN A 191 8.91 -27.48 -9.36
N THR A 192 8.32 -26.30 -9.19
CA THR A 192 7.29 -25.76 -10.07
C THR A 192 7.85 -24.50 -10.73
N GLN A 193 7.73 -24.43 -12.06
CA GLN A 193 8.16 -23.28 -12.83
C GLN A 193 6.94 -22.58 -13.44
N THR A 194 6.80 -21.29 -13.15
CA THR A 194 5.74 -20.42 -13.66
C THR A 194 6.35 -19.36 -14.55
N ARG A 195 5.77 -19.12 -15.72
CA ARG A 195 6.14 -18.01 -16.60
C ARG A 195 5.30 -16.78 -16.29
N VAL A 196 5.96 -15.63 -16.24
CA VAL A 196 5.34 -14.34 -15.99
C VAL A 196 5.68 -13.39 -17.12
N ASP A 197 4.68 -12.72 -17.69
CA ASP A 197 4.82 -11.71 -18.74
C ASP A 197 4.69 -10.32 -18.12
N LEU A 198 5.84 -9.60 -18.01
CA LEU A 198 5.87 -8.25 -17.44
C LEU A 198 5.23 -7.21 -18.36
N VAL A 199 5.10 -7.48 -19.66
CA VAL A 199 4.44 -6.58 -20.60
C VAL A 199 2.93 -6.59 -20.36
N GLU A 200 2.34 -7.77 -20.14
CA GLU A 200 0.92 -7.87 -19.79
C GLU A 200 0.61 -7.18 -18.45
N ILE A 201 1.48 -7.35 -17.46
CA ILE A 201 1.28 -6.74 -16.13
C ILE A 201 1.43 -5.22 -16.20
N GLY A 202 2.53 -4.72 -16.80
CA GLY A 202 2.88 -3.30 -16.77
C GLY A 202 2.23 -2.48 -17.87
N GLU A 203 2.33 -2.91 -19.14
CA GLU A 203 1.85 -2.13 -20.28
C GLU A 203 0.34 -2.31 -20.52
N GLN A 204 -0.21 -3.50 -20.24
CA GLN A 204 -1.64 -3.78 -20.43
C GLN A 204 -2.46 -3.59 -19.13
N GLY A 205 -1.80 -3.21 -18.03
CA GLY A 205 -2.47 -2.90 -16.76
C GLY A 205 -3.18 -4.10 -16.12
N ARG A 206 -2.55 -5.29 -16.18
CA ARG A 206 -3.07 -6.55 -15.59
C ARG A 206 -2.33 -6.92 -14.30
N PRO A 207 -2.52 -6.19 -13.19
CA PRO A 207 -1.87 -6.49 -11.91
C PRO A 207 -2.31 -7.82 -11.30
N ASP A 208 -3.45 -8.38 -11.73
CA ASP A 208 -3.95 -9.69 -11.35
C ASP A 208 -2.99 -10.84 -11.76
N LEU A 209 -2.16 -10.61 -12.78
CA LEU A 209 -1.15 -11.57 -13.25
C LEU A 209 0.18 -11.45 -12.50
N ASP A 210 0.36 -10.43 -11.64
CA ASP A 210 1.59 -10.24 -10.88
C ASP A 210 1.66 -11.23 -9.71
N MET A 211 2.42 -12.29 -9.92
CA MET A 211 2.52 -13.41 -8.98
C MET A 211 3.17 -12.99 -7.67
N VAL A 212 2.55 -13.36 -6.54
CA VAL A 212 3.14 -13.22 -5.20
C VAL A 212 4.24 -14.25 -5.00
N LEU A 213 5.43 -13.77 -4.64
CA LEU A 213 6.61 -14.56 -4.35
C LEU A 213 6.62 -15.02 -2.88
N LYS A 214 7.22 -16.19 -2.66
CA LYS A 214 7.48 -16.74 -1.32
C LYS A 214 8.98 -16.83 -1.07
N ALA A 215 9.36 -16.86 0.19
CA ALA A 215 10.74 -17.13 0.57
C ALA A 215 11.27 -18.41 -0.10
N GLY A 216 12.46 -18.31 -0.67
CA GLY A 216 13.10 -19.40 -1.40
C GLY A 216 12.79 -19.44 -2.90
N ASP A 217 11.87 -18.65 -3.41
CA ASP A 217 11.62 -18.56 -4.84
C ASP A 217 12.85 -18.00 -5.59
N VAL A 218 13.00 -18.44 -6.84
CA VAL A 218 14.04 -17.97 -7.75
C VAL A 218 13.38 -17.33 -8.96
N VAL A 219 13.60 -16.03 -9.16
CA VAL A 219 13.16 -15.28 -10.33
C VAL A 219 14.30 -15.21 -11.33
N TRP A 220 14.08 -15.71 -12.54
CA TRP A 220 15.05 -15.66 -13.62
C TRP A 220 14.53 -14.80 -14.77
N VAL A 221 15.30 -13.78 -15.13
CA VAL A 221 15.02 -12.89 -16.26
C VAL A 221 15.95 -13.28 -17.42
N PRO A 222 15.43 -13.88 -18.50
CA PRO A 222 16.26 -14.26 -19.64
C PRO A 222 16.65 -13.06 -20.49
N MET A 223 17.71 -13.22 -21.27
CA MET A 223 18.12 -12.29 -22.32
C MET A 223 17.23 -12.47 -23.55
N SER A 224 16.91 -11.36 -24.21
CA SER A 224 16.26 -11.37 -25.52
C SER A 224 17.29 -11.66 -26.60
N TRP A 225 17.07 -12.72 -27.35
CA TRP A 225 17.89 -13.05 -28.52
C TRP A 225 17.25 -12.45 -29.77
N TYR A 226 17.87 -11.46 -30.34
CA TYR A 226 17.58 -10.93 -31.70
C TYR A 226 18.82 -11.03 -32.56
#